data_c8d5b7072496cb4fa2a9f8b85fd90d66
#
_entry.id   c8d5b7072496cb4fa2a9f8b85fd90d66
#
_cell.length_a   1.000
_cell.length_b   1.000
_cell.length_c   1.000
_cell.angle_alpha   90.00
_cell.angle_beta   90.00
_cell.angle_gamma   90.00
#
_symmetry.space_group_name_H-M   'P 1'
#
loop_
_entity.id
_entity.type
_entity.pdbx_description
1 polymer ?
#
loop_
_entity_poly.entity_id
_entity_poly.type
_entity_poly.pdbx_seq_one_letter_code
_entity_poly.pdbx_strand_id
1 'polypeptide(L)'
;MSLKERLIQLLDEYKRLGIAEQIDYDKFYLYSLITHSTAIEGSTVTEIENQLLFDEGISAKGRSMQEQLMNLDLKNAYVESIRQAKAKKDFSIDMLKGLSAVVMKNTGSTYNTLQGSFDSSKGDLRLVNVTAGSGGRSYMNFLKVPSRLADFCTNMNERRQALHQTEDIVEQYLLSFDAHYELVTIHPWVDGNGRMSRLIMNHLQFEYGLVPTKVNKDDKAEYIQALVDSREQDTTEPFREFMLKEHIKNLQQEIATFQESIEEVDRKSRLSESDTSSLANDRTGVSYSKGGQKNTKGGQKNTIEREQRKHAFILPSGRVLSKTREAILEMITKNSKVTSTQMAQNLGINRSAVSKHLKKMQEDGIIKREGPDKGGQWVVL
;
A
#
# COMPACT_ATOMS: atom_id res chain seq x y z
N MET A 1 -25.70 -7.84 16.64
CA MET A 1 -24.54 -6.94 16.60
C MET A 1 -24.72 -6.04 15.38
N SER A 2 -24.70 -4.74 15.57
CA SER A 2 -24.77 -3.76 14.47
C SER A 2 -23.46 -3.72 13.67
N LEU A 3 -23.50 -3.13 12.46
CA LEU A 3 -22.28 -2.94 11.65
C LEU A 3 -21.24 -2.09 12.38
N LYS A 4 -21.69 -1.05 13.10
CA LYS A 4 -20.80 -0.17 13.88
C LYS A 4 -20.08 -0.95 15.01
N GLU A 5 -20.80 -1.76 15.77
CA GLU A 5 -20.20 -2.63 16.81
C GLU A 5 -19.23 -3.65 16.23
N ARG A 6 -19.58 -4.24 15.07
CA ARG A 6 -18.70 -5.20 14.37
C ARG A 6 -17.41 -4.54 13.88
N LEU A 7 -17.50 -3.32 13.35
CA LEU A 7 -16.35 -2.55 12.92
C LEU A 7 -15.38 -2.31 14.09
N ILE A 8 -15.88 -1.83 15.23
CA ILE A 8 -15.06 -1.58 16.42
C ILE A 8 -14.33 -2.87 16.86
N GLN A 9 -15.08 -3.97 16.96
CA GLN A 9 -14.51 -5.27 17.36
C GLN A 9 -13.35 -5.70 16.44
N LEU A 10 -13.50 -5.55 15.12
CA LEU A 10 -12.48 -5.93 14.17
C LEU A 10 -11.28 -4.99 14.19
N LEU A 11 -11.48 -3.70 14.40
CA LEU A 11 -10.38 -2.74 14.57
C LEU A 11 -9.56 -3.04 15.82
N ASP A 12 -10.21 -3.40 16.93
CA ASP A 12 -9.53 -3.81 18.16
C ASP A 12 -8.73 -5.10 17.95
N GLU A 13 -9.30 -6.09 17.24
CA GLU A 13 -8.61 -7.33 16.92
C GLU A 13 -7.42 -7.09 15.98
N TYR A 14 -7.60 -6.30 14.93
CA TYR A 14 -6.56 -5.91 13.98
C TYR A 14 -5.37 -5.24 14.69
N LYS A 15 -5.65 -4.30 15.60
CA LYS A 15 -4.66 -3.60 16.42
C LYS A 15 -3.97 -4.56 17.40
N ARG A 16 -4.73 -5.42 18.10
CA ARG A 16 -4.19 -6.40 19.03
C ARG A 16 -3.24 -7.39 18.37
N LEU A 17 -3.50 -7.76 17.12
CA LEU A 17 -2.65 -8.64 16.33
C LEU A 17 -1.39 -7.95 15.77
N GLY A 18 -1.29 -6.63 15.84
CA GLY A 18 -0.14 -5.87 15.30
C GLY A 18 0.00 -5.95 13.79
N ILE A 19 -1.12 -6.08 13.06
CA ILE A 19 -1.11 -6.27 11.60
C ILE A 19 -0.43 -5.10 10.89
N ALA A 20 -0.73 -3.86 11.31
CA ALA A 20 -0.12 -2.65 10.74
C ALA A 20 1.38 -2.49 11.08
N GLU A 21 1.90 -3.23 12.05
CA GLU A 21 3.30 -3.18 12.48
C GLU A 21 4.21 -4.07 11.63
N GLN A 22 3.65 -4.84 10.70
CA GLN A 22 4.41 -5.67 9.78
C GLN A 22 5.30 -4.81 8.88
N ILE A 23 6.46 -5.36 8.53
CA ILE A 23 7.42 -4.67 7.65
C ILE A 23 6.79 -4.40 6.29
N ASP A 24 6.93 -3.15 5.84
CA ASP A 24 6.40 -2.67 4.56
C ASP A 24 4.86 -2.80 4.41
N TYR A 25 4.12 -3.07 5.50
CA TYR A 25 2.66 -3.21 5.46
C TYR A 25 1.98 -1.99 4.83
N ASP A 26 2.29 -0.79 5.29
CA ASP A 26 1.72 0.46 4.76
C ASP A 26 1.95 0.59 3.25
N LYS A 27 3.12 0.19 2.78
CA LYS A 27 3.49 0.23 1.38
C LYS A 27 2.66 -0.75 0.53
N PHE A 28 2.57 -2.01 0.96
CA PHE A 28 1.80 -3.02 0.22
C PHE A 28 0.30 -2.76 0.28
N TYR A 29 -0.19 -2.29 1.42
CA TYR A 29 -1.58 -1.90 1.55
C TYR A 29 -1.92 -0.73 0.62
N LEU A 30 -1.05 0.27 0.52
CA LEU A 30 -1.18 1.37 -0.44
C LEU A 30 -1.19 0.87 -1.89
N TYR A 31 -0.38 -0.12 -2.24
CA TYR A 31 -0.38 -0.70 -3.58
C TYR A 31 -1.68 -1.42 -3.89
N SER A 32 -2.26 -2.11 -2.90
CA SER A 32 -3.58 -2.71 -3.01
C SER A 32 -4.68 -1.65 -3.21
N LEU A 33 -4.69 -0.56 -2.43
CA LEU A 33 -5.61 0.56 -2.61
C LEU A 33 -5.57 1.12 -4.04
N ILE A 34 -4.37 1.35 -4.57
CA ILE A 34 -4.16 1.88 -5.92
C ILE A 34 -4.68 0.90 -6.96
N THR A 35 -4.30 -0.38 -6.84
CA THR A 35 -4.66 -1.43 -7.81
C THR A 35 -6.16 -1.59 -7.89
N HIS A 36 -6.85 -1.71 -6.77
CA HIS A 36 -8.30 -1.84 -6.74
C HIS A 36 -8.99 -0.58 -7.27
N SER A 37 -8.52 0.60 -6.88
CA SER A 37 -9.08 1.87 -7.33
C SER A 37 -8.97 2.06 -8.84
N THR A 38 -7.85 1.70 -9.45
CA THR A 38 -7.67 1.80 -10.91
C THR A 38 -8.38 0.68 -11.66
N ALA A 39 -8.52 -0.51 -11.06
CA ALA A 39 -9.25 -1.62 -11.64
C ALA A 39 -10.78 -1.33 -11.75
N ILE A 40 -11.37 -0.57 -10.82
CA ILE A 40 -12.73 -0.05 -10.93
C ILE A 40 -12.88 0.80 -12.19
N GLU A 41 -11.86 1.54 -12.58
CA GLU A 41 -11.82 2.37 -13.80
C GLU A 41 -11.41 1.58 -15.06
N GLY A 42 -11.18 0.27 -14.95
CA GLY A 42 -10.89 -0.62 -16.07
C GLY A 42 -9.42 -1.00 -16.25
N SER A 43 -8.53 -0.62 -15.34
CA SER A 43 -7.15 -1.12 -15.37
C SER A 43 -7.11 -2.62 -15.09
N THR A 44 -6.29 -3.32 -15.85
CA THR A 44 -6.05 -4.77 -15.69
C THR A 44 -4.71 -5.08 -15.01
N VAL A 45 -3.96 -4.05 -14.61
CA VAL A 45 -2.69 -4.18 -13.89
C VAL A 45 -2.93 -4.82 -12.53
N THR A 46 -2.20 -5.88 -12.22
CA THR A 46 -2.30 -6.62 -10.95
C THR A 46 -1.46 -5.97 -9.84
N GLU A 47 -1.68 -6.36 -8.58
CA GLU A 47 -0.88 -5.87 -7.45
C GLU A 47 0.61 -6.20 -7.60
N ILE A 48 0.93 -7.41 -8.07
CA ILE A 48 2.33 -7.83 -8.31
C ILE A 48 2.96 -6.98 -9.42
N GLU A 49 2.24 -6.73 -10.52
CA GLU A 49 2.70 -5.87 -11.61
C GLU A 49 2.90 -4.43 -11.13
N ASN A 50 1.99 -3.91 -10.30
CA ASN A 50 2.14 -2.60 -9.67
C ASN A 50 3.33 -2.53 -8.72
N GLN A 51 3.58 -3.58 -7.93
CA GLN A 51 4.76 -3.64 -7.09
C GLN A 51 6.05 -3.54 -7.92
N LEU A 52 6.18 -4.32 -8.99
CA LEU A 52 7.34 -4.25 -9.89
C LEU A 52 7.46 -2.88 -10.57
N LEU A 53 6.34 -2.32 -11.02
CA LEU A 53 6.31 -0.99 -11.63
C LEU A 53 6.72 0.11 -10.64
N PHE A 54 6.24 0.05 -9.41
CA PHE A 54 6.46 1.09 -8.41
C PHE A 54 7.82 1.02 -7.73
N ASP A 55 8.34 -0.19 -7.49
CA ASP A 55 9.59 -0.40 -6.77
C ASP A 55 10.80 -0.44 -7.69
N GLU A 56 10.65 -1.04 -8.87
CA GLU A 56 11.77 -1.34 -9.76
C GLU A 56 11.68 -0.61 -11.11
N GLY A 57 10.55 0.02 -11.41
CA GLY A 57 10.32 0.69 -12.70
C GLY A 57 10.13 -0.31 -13.84
N ILE A 58 9.79 -1.57 -13.55
CA ILE A 58 9.54 -2.61 -14.55
C ILE A 58 8.13 -2.48 -15.08
N SER A 59 8.00 -2.30 -16.40
CA SER A 59 6.70 -2.18 -17.06
C SER A 59 5.95 -3.52 -17.01
N ALA A 60 4.65 -3.46 -16.77
CA ALA A 60 3.76 -4.61 -16.81
C ALA A 60 3.58 -5.10 -18.28
N LYS A 61 4.07 -6.30 -18.59
CA LYS A 61 4.02 -6.85 -19.94
C LYS A 61 2.58 -7.14 -20.37
N GLY A 62 2.21 -6.65 -21.55
CA GLY A 62 0.88 -6.86 -22.11
C GLY A 62 -0.20 -5.91 -21.58
N ARG A 63 0.15 -4.97 -20.69
CA ARG A 63 -0.71 -3.88 -20.25
C ARG A 63 -0.47 -2.63 -21.07
N SER A 64 -1.53 -1.86 -21.33
CA SER A 64 -1.40 -0.59 -22.06
C SER A 64 -0.55 0.42 -21.26
N MET A 65 0.12 1.33 -21.96
CA MET A 65 0.84 2.42 -21.32
C MET A 65 -0.11 3.30 -20.49
N GLN A 66 -1.35 3.51 -20.98
CA GLN A 66 -2.35 4.31 -20.28
C GLN A 66 -2.73 3.70 -18.93
N GLU A 67 -2.92 2.37 -18.83
CA GLU A 67 -3.18 1.69 -17.54
C GLU A 67 -2.01 1.85 -16.58
N GLN A 68 -0.79 1.67 -17.05
CA GLN A 68 0.41 1.79 -16.22
C GLN A 68 0.61 3.23 -15.72
N LEU A 69 0.40 4.23 -16.59
CA LEU A 69 0.48 5.63 -16.21
C LEU A 69 -0.64 6.03 -15.24
N MET A 70 -1.86 5.50 -15.40
CA MET A 70 -2.96 5.73 -14.46
C MET A 70 -2.61 5.24 -13.05
N ASN A 71 -1.95 4.07 -12.92
CA ASN A 71 -1.50 3.55 -11.64
C ASN A 71 -0.36 4.39 -11.04
N LEU A 72 0.61 4.84 -11.85
CA LEU A 72 1.70 5.71 -11.41
C LEU A 72 1.20 7.09 -10.96
N ASP A 73 0.28 7.69 -11.70
CA ASP A 73 -0.33 8.98 -11.36
C ASP A 73 -1.09 8.87 -10.03
N LEU A 74 -1.90 7.81 -9.85
CA LEU A 74 -2.63 7.62 -8.61
C LEU A 74 -1.69 7.35 -7.43
N LYS A 75 -0.58 6.60 -7.61
CA LYS A 75 0.46 6.44 -6.59
C LYS A 75 1.02 7.78 -6.14
N ASN A 76 1.38 8.65 -7.10
CA ASN A 76 1.92 9.97 -6.80
C ASN A 76 0.88 10.85 -6.09
N ALA A 77 -0.40 10.74 -6.47
CA ALA A 77 -1.49 11.45 -5.83
C ALA A 77 -1.70 10.99 -4.37
N TYR A 78 -1.58 9.69 -4.08
CA TYR A 78 -1.61 9.17 -2.70
C TYR A 78 -0.44 9.70 -1.86
N VAL A 79 0.79 9.73 -2.40
CA VAL A 79 1.95 10.28 -1.69
C VAL A 79 1.73 11.74 -1.30
N GLU A 80 1.22 12.56 -2.23
CA GLU A 80 0.91 13.97 -1.95
C GLU A 80 -0.28 14.12 -0.99
N SER A 81 -1.33 13.33 -1.17
CA SER A 81 -2.52 13.32 -0.31
C SER A 81 -2.17 12.96 1.14
N ILE A 82 -1.38 11.89 1.35
CA ILE A 82 -0.92 11.48 2.70
C ILE A 82 -0.07 12.57 3.35
N ARG A 83 0.80 13.25 2.58
CA ARG A 83 1.60 14.37 3.09
C ARG A 83 0.72 15.52 3.57
N GLN A 84 -0.33 15.86 2.81
CA GLN A 84 -1.29 16.93 3.17
C GLN A 84 -2.17 16.51 4.34
N ALA A 85 -2.64 15.26 4.39
CA ALA A 85 -3.42 14.69 5.49
C ALA A 85 -2.66 14.74 6.83
N LYS A 86 -1.39 14.28 6.82
CA LYS A 86 -0.52 14.36 8.02
C LYS A 86 -0.25 15.79 8.48
N ALA A 87 -0.25 16.75 7.56
CA ALA A 87 -0.15 18.17 7.87
C ALA A 87 -1.49 18.80 8.27
N LYS A 88 -2.58 18.04 8.29
CA LYS A 88 -3.95 18.48 8.58
C LYS A 88 -4.36 19.70 7.74
N LYS A 89 -3.95 19.72 6.46
CA LYS A 89 -4.22 20.84 5.57
C LYS A 89 -5.71 20.96 5.29
N ASP A 90 -6.25 22.17 5.37
CA ASP A 90 -7.65 22.43 5.06
C ASP A 90 -7.99 22.15 3.61
N PHE A 91 -9.18 21.59 3.40
CA PHE A 91 -9.74 21.42 2.06
C PHE A 91 -9.99 22.78 1.42
N SER A 92 -9.58 22.91 0.17
CA SER A 92 -9.87 24.05 -0.69
C SER A 92 -10.03 23.58 -2.12
N ILE A 93 -10.65 24.40 -2.97
CA ILE A 93 -10.77 24.11 -4.40
C ILE A 93 -9.38 23.91 -5.02
N ASP A 94 -8.41 24.73 -4.65
CA ASP A 94 -7.05 24.64 -5.20
C ASP A 94 -6.34 23.35 -4.74
N MET A 95 -6.54 22.91 -3.49
CA MET A 95 -6.05 21.63 -3.00
C MET A 95 -6.63 20.46 -3.81
N LEU A 96 -7.95 20.46 -4.06
CA LEU A 96 -8.63 19.42 -4.82
C LEU A 96 -8.22 19.44 -6.30
N LYS A 97 -8.10 20.61 -6.92
CA LYS A 97 -7.57 20.77 -8.29
C LYS A 97 -6.13 20.28 -8.39
N GLY A 98 -5.29 20.60 -7.41
CA GLY A 98 -3.90 20.14 -7.36
C GLY A 98 -3.77 18.63 -7.28
N LEU A 99 -4.56 17.96 -6.43
CA LEU A 99 -4.61 16.49 -6.37
C LEU A 99 -5.15 15.89 -7.67
N SER A 100 -6.21 16.46 -8.24
CA SER A 100 -6.77 16.00 -9.52
C SER A 100 -5.75 16.13 -10.67
N ALA A 101 -4.96 17.20 -10.69
CA ALA A 101 -3.88 17.37 -11.66
C ALA A 101 -2.83 16.25 -11.55
N VAL A 102 -2.54 15.77 -10.34
CA VAL A 102 -1.63 14.62 -10.15
C VAL A 102 -2.28 13.32 -10.60
N VAL A 103 -3.56 13.07 -10.25
CA VAL A 103 -4.33 11.87 -10.66
C VAL A 103 -4.44 11.74 -12.17
N MET A 104 -4.52 12.86 -12.90
CA MET A 104 -4.75 12.91 -14.34
C MET A 104 -3.51 13.32 -15.14
N LYS A 105 -2.35 13.41 -14.51
CA LYS A 105 -1.12 14.01 -15.07
C LYS A 105 -0.76 13.47 -16.47
N ASN A 106 -0.79 12.16 -16.63
CA ASN A 106 -0.39 11.49 -17.88
C ASN A 106 -1.57 10.90 -18.65
N THR A 107 -2.78 10.93 -18.07
CA THR A 107 -4.00 10.35 -18.68
C THR A 107 -5.06 11.41 -19.02
N GLY A 108 -4.85 12.65 -18.59
CA GLY A 108 -5.73 13.78 -18.91
C GLY A 108 -5.53 14.34 -20.30
N SER A 109 -6.45 15.22 -20.70
CA SER A 109 -6.49 15.87 -22.03
C SER A 109 -7.03 17.28 -21.94
N THR A 110 -6.73 18.08 -22.97
CA THR A 110 -7.32 19.41 -23.15
C THR A 110 -8.64 19.29 -23.95
N TYR A 111 -9.67 19.95 -23.48
CA TYR A 111 -11.00 19.99 -24.06
C TYR A 111 -11.34 21.41 -24.51
N ASN A 112 -11.80 21.55 -25.76
CA ASN A 112 -12.27 22.82 -26.32
C ASN A 112 -13.79 22.80 -26.42
N THR A 113 -14.46 23.76 -25.80
CA THR A 113 -15.92 23.85 -25.73
C THR A 113 -16.39 25.25 -26.09
N LEU A 114 -17.69 25.44 -26.27
CA LEU A 114 -18.28 26.78 -26.47
C LEU A 114 -18.08 27.73 -25.28
N GLN A 115 -17.88 27.17 -24.08
CA GLN A 115 -17.67 27.90 -22.83
C GLN A 115 -16.19 28.20 -22.54
N GLY A 116 -15.30 27.72 -23.40
CA GLY A 116 -13.85 27.86 -23.24
C GLY A 116 -13.11 26.54 -23.26
N SER A 117 -11.81 26.63 -23.04
CA SER A 117 -10.93 25.45 -22.95
C SER A 117 -10.61 25.12 -21.49
N PHE A 118 -10.53 23.82 -21.18
CA PHE A 118 -10.07 23.33 -19.90
C PHE A 118 -9.22 22.06 -20.09
N ASP A 119 -8.31 21.82 -19.15
CA ASP A 119 -7.33 20.74 -19.23
C ASP A 119 -7.43 19.85 -17.99
N SER A 120 -7.89 18.62 -18.16
CA SER A 120 -8.04 17.67 -17.05
C SER A 120 -6.70 17.26 -16.43
N SER A 121 -5.59 17.30 -17.19
CA SER A 121 -4.25 17.05 -16.67
C SER A 121 -3.73 18.16 -15.74
N LYS A 122 -4.38 19.33 -15.76
CA LYS A 122 -4.11 20.45 -14.84
C LYS A 122 -5.10 20.54 -13.69
N GLY A 123 -6.03 19.58 -13.60
CA GLY A 123 -7.07 19.56 -12.57
C GLY A 123 -8.17 20.61 -12.80
N ASP A 124 -8.32 21.15 -14.01
CA ASP A 124 -9.35 22.10 -14.31
C ASP A 124 -10.74 21.51 -14.16
N LEU A 125 -11.66 22.29 -13.60
CA LEU A 125 -13.05 21.90 -13.49
C LEU A 125 -13.68 21.84 -14.89
N ARG A 126 -14.60 20.90 -15.10
CA ARG A 126 -15.30 20.76 -16.37
C ARG A 126 -16.16 21.98 -16.71
N LEU A 127 -16.16 22.35 -17.97
CA LEU A 127 -17.03 23.40 -18.54
C LEU A 127 -18.17 22.81 -19.39
N VAL A 128 -18.50 21.52 -19.18
CA VAL A 128 -19.56 20.79 -19.88
C VAL A 128 -20.34 19.91 -18.91
N ASN A 129 -21.59 19.63 -19.27
CA ASN A 129 -22.38 18.63 -18.58
C ASN A 129 -21.89 17.22 -18.96
N VAL A 130 -21.88 16.31 -18.00
CA VAL A 130 -21.48 14.90 -18.15
C VAL A 130 -22.56 13.98 -17.63
N THR A 131 -22.61 12.76 -18.13
CA THR A 131 -23.58 11.72 -17.75
C THR A 131 -22.88 10.48 -17.21
N ALA A 132 -23.58 9.71 -16.38
CA ALA A 132 -23.13 8.42 -15.89
C ALA A 132 -23.29 7.37 -16.99
N GLY A 133 -22.30 7.23 -17.87
CA GLY A 133 -22.32 6.29 -18.99
C GLY A 133 -23.28 6.69 -20.12
N SER A 134 -23.43 5.81 -21.11
CA SER A 134 -24.34 6.03 -22.25
C SER A 134 -25.79 5.85 -21.79
N GLY A 135 -26.59 6.91 -21.91
CA GLY A 135 -28.01 6.91 -21.51
C GLY A 135 -28.26 7.07 -20.00
N GLY A 136 -27.22 7.29 -19.20
CA GLY A 136 -27.35 7.52 -17.75
C GLY A 136 -27.88 8.90 -17.39
N ARG A 137 -28.25 9.09 -16.10
CA ARG A 137 -28.64 10.42 -15.57
C ARG A 137 -27.46 11.39 -15.64
N SER A 138 -27.77 12.65 -15.98
CA SER A 138 -26.79 13.73 -15.95
C SER A 138 -26.35 14.00 -14.51
N TYR A 139 -25.05 14.22 -14.35
CA TYR A 139 -24.52 14.81 -13.13
C TYR A 139 -24.92 16.29 -12.99
N MET A 140 -24.55 16.91 -11.90
CA MET A 140 -24.79 18.33 -11.64
C MET A 140 -24.39 19.21 -12.84
N ASN A 141 -25.19 20.23 -13.12
CA ASN A 141 -24.85 21.23 -14.14
C ASN A 141 -23.50 21.87 -13.82
N PHE A 142 -22.61 21.94 -14.81
CA PHE A 142 -21.23 22.43 -14.63
C PHE A 142 -21.16 23.84 -14.05
N LEU A 143 -22.15 24.71 -14.32
CA LEU A 143 -22.22 26.07 -13.75
C LEU A 143 -22.36 26.09 -12.22
N LYS A 144 -22.91 25.02 -11.65
CA LYS A 144 -23.08 24.88 -10.18
C LYS A 144 -21.87 24.25 -9.50
N VAL A 145 -20.96 23.64 -10.27
CA VAL A 145 -19.81 22.89 -9.73
C VAL A 145 -18.91 23.77 -8.84
N PRO A 146 -18.49 24.98 -9.24
CA PRO A 146 -17.58 25.77 -8.40
C PRO A 146 -18.16 26.13 -7.02
N SER A 147 -19.44 26.56 -6.97
CA SER A 147 -20.10 26.90 -5.71
C SER A 147 -20.30 25.67 -4.82
N ARG A 148 -20.76 24.54 -5.38
CA ARG A 148 -20.97 23.31 -4.62
C ARG A 148 -19.66 22.70 -4.13
N LEU A 149 -18.57 22.87 -4.87
CA LEU A 149 -17.24 22.43 -4.44
C LEU A 149 -16.68 23.31 -3.31
N ALA A 150 -17.00 24.62 -3.31
CA ALA A 150 -16.70 25.53 -2.21
C ALA A 150 -17.46 25.14 -0.93
N ASP A 151 -18.77 24.88 -1.06
CA ASP A 151 -19.62 24.42 0.03
C ASP A 151 -19.10 23.10 0.62
N PHE A 152 -18.71 22.16 -0.25
CA PHE A 152 -18.09 20.89 0.15
C PHE A 152 -16.82 21.12 0.98
N CYS A 153 -15.90 21.98 0.51
CA CYS A 153 -14.67 22.27 1.25
C CYS A 153 -14.95 22.86 2.63
N THR A 154 -15.87 23.81 2.72
CA THR A 154 -16.23 24.46 3.99
C THR A 154 -16.84 23.45 4.95
N ASN A 155 -17.85 22.70 4.52
CA ASN A 155 -18.53 21.68 5.33
C ASN A 155 -17.57 20.59 5.80
N MET A 156 -16.69 20.08 4.92
CA MET A 156 -15.71 19.07 5.30
C MET A 156 -14.73 19.60 6.35
N ASN A 157 -14.25 20.83 6.24
CA ASN A 157 -13.34 21.43 7.22
C ASN A 157 -14.01 21.56 8.58
N GLU A 158 -15.25 22.04 8.64
CA GLU A 158 -16.01 22.18 9.89
C GLU A 158 -16.26 20.83 10.57
N ARG A 159 -16.77 19.85 9.82
CA ARG A 159 -17.07 18.50 10.35
C ARG A 159 -15.79 17.77 10.78
N ARG A 160 -14.72 17.89 10.01
CA ARG A 160 -13.41 17.31 10.29
C ARG A 160 -12.82 17.84 11.60
N GLN A 161 -12.87 19.16 11.79
CA GLN A 161 -12.36 19.80 13.01
C GLN A 161 -13.18 19.39 14.25
N ALA A 162 -14.50 19.27 14.13
CA ALA A 162 -15.34 18.79 15.20
C ALA A 162 -14.99 17.35 15.62
N LEU A 163 -14.76 16.45 14.65
CA LEU A 163 -14.42 15.05 14.93
C LEU A 163 -13.01 14.84 15.49
N HIS A 164 -12.07 15.76 15.24
CA HIS A 164 -10.79 15.72 15.95
C HIS A 164 -10.91 15.95 17.47
N GLN A 165 -11.98 16.57 17.92
CA GLN A 165 -12.21 16.81 19.34
C GLN A 165 -12.89 15.64 20.06
N THR A 166 -13.69 14.84 19.34
CA THR A 166 -14.46 13.73 19.90
C THR A 166 -13.77 12.38 19.82
N GLU A 167 -12.82 12.22 18.92
CA GLU A 167 -12.10 10.96 18.63
C GLU A 167 -13.05 9.77 18.33
N ASP A 168 -14.26 10.03 17.84
CA ASP A 168 -15.22 8.98 17.48
C ASP A 168 -14.81 8.32 16.16
N ILE A 169 -14.18 7.14 16.27
CA ILE A 169 -13.67 6.37 15.14
C ILE A 169 -14.76 6.05 14.11
N VAL A 170 -15.96 5.71 14.57
CA VAL A 170 -17.06 5.35 13.66
C VAL A 170 -17.51 6.57 12.87
N GLU A 171 -17.70 7.71 13.53
CA GLU A 171 -18.09 8.94 12.87
C GLU A 171 -16.98 9.49 11.96
N GLN A 172 -15.70 9.25 12.28
CA GLN A 172 -14.57 9.56 11.39
C GLN A 172 -14.62 8.73 10.10
N TYR A 173 -14.93 7.43 10.17
CA TYR A 173 -15.17 6.61 8.97
C TYR A 173 -16.39 7.11 8.18
N LEU A 174 -17.50 7.37 8.85
CA LEU A 174 -18.72 7.87 8.18
C LEU A 174 -18.47 9.22 7.48
N LEU A 175 -17.74 10.14 8.10
CA LEU A 175 -17.34 11.39 7.44
C LEU A 175 -16.52 11.13 6.18
N SER A 176 -15.60 10.19 6.22
CA SER A 176 -14.77 9.86 5.05
C SER A 176 -15.63 9.27 3.91
N PHE A 177 -16.63 8.46 4.23
CA PHE A 177 -17.58 7.92 3.25
C PHE A 177 -18.49 9.02 2.67
N ASP A 178 -18.94 9.94 3.51
CA ASP A 178 -19.70 11.11 3.06
C ASP A 178 -18.88 11.97 2.09
N ALA A 179 -17.61 12.24 2.41
CA ALA A 179 -16.73 13.01 1.53
C ALA A 179 -16.60 12.35 0.16
N HIS A 180 -16.50 11.02 0.12
CA HIS A 180 -16.51 10.28 -1.13
C HIS A 180 -17.81 10.49 -1.91
N TYR A 181 -18.95 10.25 -1.25
CA TYR A 181 -20.28 10.34 -1.87
C TYR A 181 -20.58 11.75 -2.38
N GLU A 182 -20.30 12.77 -1.58
CA GLU A 182 -20.52 14.16 -1.95
C GLU A 182 -19.67 14.57 -3.16
N LEU A 183 -18.38 14.22 -3.14
CA LEU A 183 -17.47 14.58 -4.24
C LEU A 183 -17.81 13.87 -5.54
N VAL A 184 -18.15 12.57 -5.51
CA VAL A 184 -18.57 11.85 -6.72
C VAL A 184 -19.92 12.34 -7.26
N THR A 185 -20.79 12.86 -6.39
CA THR A 185 -22.10 13.46 -6.77
C THR A 185 -21.93 14.83 -7.41
N ILE A 186 -21.04 15.67 -6.88
CA ILE A 186 -20.68 16.97 -7.52
C ILE A 186 -20.06 16.72 -8.90
N HIS A 187 -19.23 15.68 -9.00
CA HIS A 187 -18.54 15.27 -10.22
C HIS A 187 -17.79 16.43 -10.88
N PRO A 188 -16.77 17.02 -10.22
CA PRO A 188 -16.19 18.28 -10.61
C PRO A 188 -15.42 18.24 -11.93
N TRP A 189 -14.89 17.10 -12.31
CA TRP A 189 -14.02 16.93 -13.47
C TRP A 189 -14.71 16.18 -14.60
N VAL A 190 -14.13 16.21 -15.78
CA VAL A 190 -14.62 15.45 -16.94
C VAL A 190 -14.27 13.96 -16.81
N ASP A 191 -13.17 13.64 -16.12
CA ASP A 191 -12.69 12.29 -15.82
C ASP A 191 -11.94 12.27 -14.48
N GLY A 192 -11.68 11.07 -13.94
CA GLY A 192 -10.94 10.87 -12.70
C GLY A 192 -11.76 11.06 -11.42
N ASN A 193 -13.06 11.34 -11.50
CA ASN A 193 -13.90 11.61 -10.33
C ASN A 193 -13.96 10.43 -9.35
N GLY A 194 -14.07 9.18 -9.83
CA GLY A 194 -14.07 8.00 -8.98
C GLY A 194 -12.75 7.83 -8.21
N ARG A 195 -11.62 7.97 -8.90
CA ARG A 195 -10.28 7.90 -8.28
C ARG A 195 -10.08 9.00 -7.25
N MET A 196 -10.50 10.23 -7.59
CA MET A 196 -10.43 11.37 -6.67
C MET A 196 -11.32 11.17 -5.43
N SER A 197 -12.54 10.68 -5.58
CA SER A 197 -13.45 10.47 -4.44
C SER A 197 -12.91 9.40 -3.48
N ARG A 198 -12.37 8.29 -4.01
CA ARG A 198 -11.70 7.27 -3.19
C ARG A 198 -10.41 7.80 -2.54
N LEU A 199 -9.65 8.63 -3.26
CA LEU A 199 -8.45 9.28 -2.70
C LEU A 199 -8.80 10.23 -1.54
N ILE A 200 -9.86 11.05 -1.67
CA ILE A 200 -10.30 11.99 -0.63
C ILE A 200 -10.89 11.25 0.59
N MET A 201 -11.62 10.16 0.37
CA MET A 201 -12.02 9.26 1.46
C MET A 201 -10.81 8.77 2.26
N ASN A 202 -9.82 8.21 1.57
CA ASN A 202 -8.61 7.71 2.23
C ASN A 202 -7.76 8.85 2.82
N HIS A 203 -7.76 10.06 2.23
CA HIS A 203 -7.12 11.24 2.81
C HIS A 203 -7.58 11.50 4.23
N LEU A 204 -8.90 11.54 4.47
CA LEU A 204 -9.47 11.71 5.81
C LEU A 204 -9.09 10.54 6.74
N GLN A 205 -9.10 9.32 6.23
CA GLN A 205 -8.71 8.15 7.02
C GLN A 205 -7.24 8.20 7.42
N PHE A 206 -6.34 8.62 6.53
CA PHE A 206 -4.93 8.86 6.86
C PHE A 206 -4.73 10.02 7.86
N GLU A 207 -5.55 11.07 7.77
CA GLU A 207 -5.50 12.19 8.70
C GLU A 207 -5.84 11.77 10.13
N TYR A 208 -6.86 10.91 10.29
CA TYR A 208 -7.29 10.37 11.57
C TYR A 208 -6.45 9.18 12.05
N GLY A 209 -5.51 8.68 11.24
CA GLY A 209 -4.72 7.49 11.58
C GLY A 209 -5.54 6.20 11.54
N LEU A 210 -6.61 6.15 10.76
CA LEU A 210 -7.46 4.99 10.56
C LEU A 210 -6.85 4.02 9.55
N VAL A 211 -7.24 2.74 9.62
CA VAL A 211 -6.97 1.77 8.56
C VAL A 211 -7.75 2.19 7.30
N PRO A 212 -7.08 2.46 6.16
CA PRO A 212 -7.77 2.97 4.98
C PRO A 212 -8.74 1.93 4.39
N THR A 213 -9.92 2.38 3.99
CA THR A 213 -10.93 1.52 3.36
C THR A 213 -10.60 1.30 1.88
N LYS A 214 -10.54 0.06 1.47
CA LYS A 214 -10.37 -0.38 0.09
C LYS A 214 -11.74 -0.75 -0.49
N VAL A 215 -12.08 -0.25 -1.67
CA VAL A 215 -13.21 -0.75 -2.45
C VAL A 215 -12.68 -1.83 -3.39
N ASN A 216 -13.09 -3.08 -3.17
CA ASN A 216 -12.62 -4.19 -3.99
C ASN A 216 -13.19 -4.09 -5.40
N LYS A 217 -12.35 -4.35 -6.40
CA LYS A 217 -12.77 -4.34 -7.81
C LYS A 217 -13.90 -5.34 -8.11
N ASP A 218 -13.93 -6.45 -7.36
CA ASP A 218 -14.90 -7.52 -7.54
C ASP A 218 -16.30 -7.12 -7.03
N ASP A 219 -16.37 -6.13 -6.11
CA ASP A 219 -17.60 -5.57 -5.57
C ASP A 219 -18.03 -4.26 -6.30
N LYS A 220 -17.47 -4.03 -7.51
CA LYS A 220 -17.76 -2.82 -8.31
C LYS A 220 -19.25 -2.63 -8.60
N ALA A 221 -19.99 -3.71 -8.87
CA ALA A 221 -21.40 -3.64 -9.21
C ALA A 221 -22.23 -3.12 -8.02
N GLU A 222 -22.00 -3.69 -6.84
CA GLU A 222 -22.65 -3.33 -5.60
C GLU A 222 -22.28 -1.90 -5.16
N TYR A 223 -21.00 -1.53 -5.33
CA TYR A 223 -20.50 -0.17 -5.09
C TYR A 223 -21.24 0.87 -5.94
N ILE A 224 -21.38 0.62 -7.24
CA ILE A 224 -22.11 1.53 -8.14
C ILE A 224 -23.60 1.56 -7.79
N GLN A 225 -24.19 0.40 -7.47
CA GLN A 225 -25.60 0.34 -7.05
C GLN A 225 -25.86 1.15 -5.77
N ALA A 226 -24.99 1.05 -4.77
CA ALA A 226 -25.11 1.84 -3.53
C ALA A 226 -25.05 3.36 -3.78
N LEU A 227 -24.23 3.81 -4.74
CA LEU A 227 -24.20 5.22 -5.17
C LEU A 227 -25.51 5.64 -5.87
N VAL A 228 -26.10 4.74 -6.67
CA VAL A 228 -27.38 4.99 -7.37
C VAL A 228 -28.51 5.04 -6.34
N ASP A 229 -28.61 4.05 -5.45
CA ASP A 229 -29.64 3.96 -4.42
C ASP A 229 -29.62 5.19 -3.50
N SER A 230 -28.44 5.63 -3.07
CA SER A 230 -28.29 6.84 -2.26
C SER A 230 -28.78 8.08 -2.98
N ARG A 231 -28.52 8.19 -4.28
CA ARG A 231 -29.01 9.32 -5.10
C ARG A 231 -30.52 9.26 -5.29
N GLU A 232 -31.10 8.07 -5.50
CA GLU A 232 -32.54 7.90 -5.72
C GLU A 232 -33.36 8.13 -4.47
N GLN A 233 -32.80 7.76 -3.30
CA GLN A 233 -33.45 7.94 -1.99
C GLN A 233 -33.12 9.29 -1.35
N ASP A 234 -32.26 10.11 -1.97
CA ASP A 234 -31.81 11.41 -1.45
C ASP A 234 -31.21 11.29 -0.01
N THR A 235 -30.43 10.22 0.21
CA THR A 235 -29.78 9.95 1.51
C THR A 235 -28.45 9.25 1.31
N THR A 236 -27.50 9.44 2.22
CA THR A 236 -26.20 8.77 2.18
C THR A 236 -26.21 7.35 2.78
N GLU A 237 -27.30 6.93 3.40
CA GLU A 237 -27.36 5.67 4.17
C GLU A 237 -27.05 4.42 3.33
N PRO A 238 -27.60 4.20 2.13
CA PRO A 238 -27.23 3.02 1.32
C PRO A 238 -25.74 2.95 1.01
N PHE A 239 -25.11 4.09 0.72
CA PHE A 239 -23.68 4.14 0.44
C PHE A 239 -22.85 3.93 1.72
N ARG A 240 -23.22 4.53 2.83
CA ARG A 240 -22.56 4.32 4.14
C ARG A 240 -22.63 2.86 4.57
N GLU A 241 -23.78 2.23 4.41
CA GLU A 241 -23.99 0.82 4.76
C GLU A 241 -23.10 -0.09 3.89
N PHE A 242 -23.04 0.16 2.57
CA PHE A 242 -22.14 -0.55 1.67
C PHE A 242 -20.68 -0.39 2.12
N MET A 243 -20.23 0.84 2.36
CA MET A 243 -18.84 1.12 2.73
C MET A 243 -18.44 0.52 4.08
N LEU A 244 -19.36 0.49 5.06
CA LEU A 244 -19.14 -0.20 6.33
C LEU A 244 -18.97 -1.71 6.13
N LYS A 245 -19.84 -2.34 5.32
CA LYS A 245 -19.76 -3.77 5.00
C LYS A 245 -18.46 -4.09 4.28
N GLU A 246 -18.08 -3.26 3.32
CA GLU A 246 -16.85 -3.41 2.54
C GLU A 246 -15.60 -3.29 3.43
N HIS A 247 -15.58 -2.31 4.32
CA HIS A 247 -14.46 -2.15 5.24
C HIS A 247 -14.36 -3.29 6.26
N ILE A 248 -15.50 -3.76 6.80
CA ILE A 248 -15.57 -4.95 7.66
C ILE A 248 -15.02 -6.18 6.92
N LYS A 249 -15.43 -6.40 5.66
CA LYS A 249 -14.92 -7.49 4.81
C LYS A 249 -13.41 -7.39 4.62
N ASN A 250 -12.89 -6.20 4.35
CA ASN A 250 -11.44 -5.96 4.21
C ASN A 250 -10.68 -6.31 5.50
N LEU A 251 -11.14 -5.82 6.66
CA LEU A 251 -10.50 -6.14 7.94
C LEU A 251 -10.53 -7.63 8.25
N GLN A 252 -11.64 -8.32 7.97
CA GLN A 252 -11.73 -9.76 8.15
C GLN A 252 -10.74 -10.52 7.26
N GLN A 253 -10.57 -10.11 6.01
CA GLN A 253 -9.60 -10.71 5.09
C GLN A 253 -8.16 -10.50 5.56
N GLU A 254 -7.81 -9.27 5.97
CA GLU A 254 -6.48 -8.95 6.50
C GLU A 254 -6.16 -9.78 7.76
N ILE A 255 -7.10 -9.87 8.70
CA ILE A 255 -6.96 -10.66 9.93
C ILE A 255 -6.78 -12.14 9.59
N ALA A 256 -7.62 -12.71 8.72
CA ALA A 256 -7.54 -14.12 8.32
C ALA A 256 -6.20 -14.44 7.64
N THR A 257 -5.79 -13.61 6.67
CA THR A 257 -4.50 -13.78 5.97
C THR A 257 -3.31 -13.72 6.94
N PHE A 258 -3.37 -12.81 7.91
CA PHE A 258 -2.32 -12.68 8.92
C PHE A 258 -2.25 -13.93 9.82
N GLN A 259 -3.40 -14.43 10.30
CA GLN A 259 -3.49 -15.63 11.14
C GLN A 259 -3.00 -16.87 10.39
N GLU A 260 -3.40 -17.06 9.13
CA GLU A 260 -2.91 -18.16 8.28
C GLU A 260 -1.39 -18.11 8.10
N SER A 261 -0.82 -16.92 7.92
CA SER A 261 0.63 -16.73 7.78
C SER A 261 1.41 -17.16 9.04
N ILE A 262 0.87 -16.87 10.23
CA ILE A 262 1.45 -17.29 11.51
C ILE A 262 1.40 -18.81 11.64
N GLU A 263 0.24 -19.43 11.39
CA GLU A 263 0.06 -20.88 11.48
C GLU A 263 0.99 -21.62 10.50
N GLU A 264 1.21 -21.08 9.30
CA GLU A 264 2.14 -21.66 8.34
C GLU A 264 3.59 -21.63 8.84
N VAL A 265 4.01 -20.53 9.46
CA VAL A 265 5.34 -20.38 10.06
C VAL A 265 5.52 -21.38 11.20
N ASP A 266 4.53 -21.49 12.09
CA ASP A 266 4.56 -22.42 13.23
C ASP A 266 4.60 -23.87 12.77
N ARG A 267 3.84 -24.22 11.74
CA ARG A 267 3.87 -25.57 11.15
C ARG A 267 5.22 -25.90 10.54
N LYS A 268 5.83 -24.97 9.82
CA LYS A 268 7.17 -25.14 9.24
C LYS A 268 8.24 -25.30 10.32
N SER A 269 8.12 -24.57 11.42
CA SER A 269 9.03 -24.66 12.57
C SER A 269 8.95 -26.04 13.24
N ARG A 270 7.74 -26.55 13.49
CA ARG A 270 7.52 -27.88 14.08
C ARG A 270 8.05 -29.02 13.21
N LEU A 271 7.87 -28.92 11.88
CA LEU A 271 8.41 -29.92 10.94
C LEU A 271 9.94 -29.95 10.95
N SER A 272 10.59 -28.76 11.04
CA SER A 272 12.05 -28.67 11.12
C SER A 272 12.62 -29.23 12.44
N GLU A 273 11.85 -29.17 13.53
CA GLU A 273 12.22 -29.75 14.83
C GLU A 273 12.06 -31.29 14.89
N SER A 274 11.03 -31.82 14.19
CA SER A 274 10.83 -33.26 14.09
C SER A 274 11.91 -33.96 13.28
N ASP A 275 12.39 -33.32 12.19
CA ASP A 275 13.48 -33.85 11.37
C ASP A 275 14.84 -33.87 12.11
N THR A 276 15.05 -32.90 13.00
CA THR A 276 16.27 -32.89 13.84
C THR A 276 16.25 -33.88 14.95
N SER A 277 15.06 -34.27 15.49
CA SER A 277 14.94 -35.29 16.55
C SER A 277 15.07 -36.72 16.01
N SER A 278 14.69 -36.98 14.76
CA SER A 278 14.86 -38.30 14.13
C SER A 278 16.33 -38.62 13.79
N LEU A 279 17.14 -37.60 13.53
CA LEU A 279 18.59 -37.76 13.26
C LEU A 279 19.45 -37.94 14.56
N ALA A 280 18.90 -37.64 15.73
CA ALA A 280 19.60 -37.81 17.02
C ALA A 280 19.49 -39.22 17.60
N ASN A 281 18.52 -40.04 17.20
CA ASN A 281 18.27 -41.38 17.72
C ASN A 281 19.02 -42.52 16.98
N ASP A 282 19.76 -42.24 15.92
CA ASP A 282 20.46 -43.27 15.12
C ASP A 282 21.98 -43.36 15.39
N ARG A 283 22.44 -42.81 16.53
CA ARG A 283 23.85 -42.89 16.96
C ARG A 283 24.09 -43.71 18.21
N THR A 284 23.63 -44.96 18.20
CA THR A 284 24.19 -45.95 19.14
C THR A 284 24.40 -47.28 18.43
N GLY A 285 25.64 -47.55 18.15
CA GLY A 285 26.10 -48.87 17.79
C GLY A 285 26.66 -49.04 16.39
N VAL A 286 27.96 -48.94 16.21
CA VAL A 286 28.77 -49.97 15.50
C VAL A 286 30.26 -49.70 15.72
N SER A 287 30.92 -50.77 16.10
CA SER A 287 32.32 -50.90 16.44
C SER A 287 33.27 -50.86 15.22
N TYR A 288 34.54 -50.56 15.49
CA TYR A 288 35.69 -50.50 14.61
C TYR A 288 35.91 -51.72 13.72
N SER A 289 36.24 -51.50 12.42
CA SER A 289 37.29 -52.29 11.75
C SER A 289 37.97 -51.46 10.65
N LYS A 290 39.28 -51.64 10.56
CA LYS A 290 40.25 -50.97 9.66
C LYS A 290 40.09 -51.42 8.20
N GLY A 291 40.34 -50.49 7.26
CA GLY A 291 40.98 -50.86 5.99
C GLY A 291 40.45 -50.11 4.77
N GLY A 292 41.36 -49.36 4.07
CA GLY A 292 41.32 -49.19 2.64
C GLY A 292 41.04 -47.79 2.09
N GLN A 293 42.13 -47.09 1.73
CA GLN A 293 42.12 -45.88 0.87
C GLN A 293 41.41 -46.09 -0.47
N LYS A 294 40.56 -45.13 -0.86
CA LYS A 294 40.58 -44.59 -2.25
C LYS A 294 39.85 -43.28 -2.36
N ASN A 295 40.51 -42.33 -3.02
CA ASN A 295 40.06 -40.98 -3.38
C ASN A 295 38.74 -40.97 -4.15
N THR A 296 37.82 -40.08 -3.79
CA THR A 296 36.98 -39.33 -4.73
C THR A 296 36.62 -37.98 -4.12
N LYS A 297 36.95 -36.92 -4.88
CA LYS A 297 36.61 -35.54 -4.62
C LYS A 297 35.09 -35.33 -4.81
N GLY A 298 34.46 -34.57 -3.88
CA GLY A 298 33.17 -33.94 -4.15
C GLY A 298 32.13 -34.21 -3.06
N GLY A 299 31.87 -33.22 -2.20
CA GLY A 299 30.68 -33.24 -1.36
C GLY A 299 30.87 -32.97 0.13
N GLN A 300 31.53 -31.90 0.52
CA GLN A 300 31.49 -31.38 1.88
C GLN A 300 31.49 -29.87 1.91
N LYS A 301 30.32 -29.27 1.64
CA LYS A 301 30.13 -27.81 1.81
C LYS A 301 28.71 -27.37 2.20
N ASN A 302 27.85 -28.25 2.68
CA ASN A 302 26.47 -27.86 2.98
C ASN A 302 25.97 -28.13 4.40
N THR A 303 26.81 -28.52 5.35
CA THR A 303 26.30 -28.90 6.68
C THR A 303 26.64 -27.88 7.78
N ILE A 304 27.56 -26.94 7.54
CA ILE A 304 27.95 -25.94 8.56
C ILE A 304 27.15 -24.63 8.38
N GLU A 305 26.57 -24.37 7.19
CA GLU A 305 25.78 -23.15 6.93
C GLU A 305 24.33 -23.21 7.46
N ARG A 306 23.82 -24.34 7.93
CA ARG A 306 22.43 -24.47 8.41
C ARG A 306 22.21 -24.14 9.89
N GLU A 307 23.24 -24.12 10.71
CA GLU A 307 23.08 -23.86 12.16
C GLU A 307 23.16 -22.37 12.56
N GLN A 308 23.60 -21.48 11.67
CA GLN A 308 23.70 -20.03 11.97
C GLN A 308 22.48 -19.20 11.53
N ARG A 309 21.38 -19.80 11.08
CA ARG A 309 20.19 -19.07 10.54
C ARG A 309 19.05 -18.85 11.56
N LYS A 310 19.32 -18.86 12.86
CA LYS A 310 18.25 -18.77 13.88
C LYS A 310 18.14 -17.46 14.64
N HIS A 311 18.76 -16.36 14.22
CA HIS A 311 18.52 -15.07 14.85
C HIS A 311 18.14 -14.03 13.81
N ALA A 312 16.85 -13.67 13.73
CA ALA A 312 16.43 -12.44 13.10
C ALA A 312 17.12 -11.29 13.86
N PHE A 313 17.86 -10.44 13.13
CA PHE A 313 18.45 -9.24 13.73
C PHE A 313 17.33 -8.29 14.14
N ILE A 314 17.07 -8.21 15.44
CA ILE A 314 16.17 -7.23 16.03
C ILE A 314 17.02 -6.03 16.44
N LEU A 315 16.75 -4.89 15.80
CA LEU A 315 17.40 -3.62 16.16
C LEU A 315 17.00 -3.18 17.57
N PRO A 316 17.80 -2.34 18.26
CA PRO A 316 17.42 -1.76 19.55
C PRO A 316 16.08 -1.01 19.53
N SER A 317 15.60 -0.62 18.35
CA SER A 317 14.29 0.00 18.10
C SER A 317 13.13 -1.00 17.99
N GLY A 318 13.36 -2.32 18.17
CA GLY A 318 12.36 -3.38 17.99
C GLY A 318 12.02 -3.71 16.54
N ARG A 319 12.68 -3.10 15.55
CA ARG A 319 12.44 -3.36 14.11
C ARG A 319 13.20 -4.59 13.65
N VAL A 320 12.50 -5.50 12.96
CA VAL A 320 13.10 -6.65 12.28
C VAL A 320 13.59 -6.22 10.89
N LEU A 321 14.83 -6.59 10.54
CA LEU A 321 15.39 -6.29 9.22
C LEU A 321 14.76 -7.20 8.14
N SER A 322 14.59 -6.68 6.93
CA SER A 322 14.23 -7.53 5.79
C SER A 322 15.35 -8.53 5.48
N LYS A 323 15.00 -9.72 4.99
CA LYS A 323 15.97 -10.79 4.66
C LYS A 323 17.16 -10.30 3.82
N THR A 324 16.90 -9.39 2.87
CA THR A 324 17.96 -8.79 2.05
C THR A 324 18.89 -7.90 2.87
N ARG A 325 18.35 -7.09 3.81
CA ARG A 325 19.17 -6.23 4.68
C ARG A 325 19.90 -7.02 5.74
N GLU A 326 19.31 -8.10 6.26
CA GLU A 326 19.98 -9.06 7.13
C GLU A 326 21.18 -9.69 6.43
N ALA A 327 21.00 -10.17 5.20
CA ALA A 327 22.09 -10.74 4.41
C ALA A 327 23.18 -9.72 4.08
N ILE A 328 22.81 -8.45 3.81
CA ILE A 328 23.78 -7.35 3.63
C ILE A 328 24.53 -7.09 4.94
N LEU A 329 23.83 -7.04 6.08
CA LEU A 329 24.45 -6.82 7.39
C LEU A 329 25.41 -7.95 7.76
N GLU A 330 25.04 -9.21 7.52
CA GLU A 330 25.92 -10.36 7.69
C GLU A 330 27.19 -10.28 6.82
N MET A 331 27.05 -9.87 5.55
CA MET A 331 28.20 -9.68 4.68
C MET A 331 29.13 -8.57 5.17
N ILE A 332 28.57 -7.47 5.66
CA ILE A 332 29.32 -6.37 6.28
C ILE A 332 30.04 -6.84 7.55
N THR A 333 29.36 -7.58 8.41
CA THR A 333 29.93 -8.13 9.65
C THR A 333 31.07 -9.10 9.37
N LYS A 334 30.93 -9.95 8.33
CA LYS A 334 31.98 -10.88 7.90
C LYS A 334 33.15 -10.18 7.22
N ASN A 335 32.90 -9.11 6.48
CA ASN A 335 33.90 -8.32 5.78
C ASN A 335 33.50 -6.85 5.67
N SER A 336 34.03 -6.01 6.54
CA SER A 336 33.72 -4.58 6.57
C SER A 336 34.10 -3.82 5.28
N LYS A 337 34.93 -4.42 4.41
CA LYS A 337 35.35 -3.85 3.12
C LYS A 337 34.56 -4.45 1.94
N VAL A 338 33.50 -5.22 2.18
CA VAL A 338 32.67 -5.79 1.11
C VAL A 338 32.09 -4.67 0.23
N THR A 339 32.20 -4.85 -1.10
CA THR A 339 31.72 -3.87 -2.08
C THR A 339 30.27 -4.14 -2.46
N SER A 340 29.55 -3.09 -2.90
CA SER A 340 28.18 -3.22 -3.41
C SER A 340 28.07 -4.19 -4.60
N THR A 341 29.14 -4.34 -5.39
CA THR A 341 29.20 -5.31 -6.49
C THR A 341 29.26 -6.75 -5.98
N GLN A 342 30.07 -7.02 -4.96
CA GLN A 342 30.15 -8.34 -4.32
C GLN A 342 28.85 -8.71 -3.61
N MET A 343 28.23 -7.74 -2.92
CA MET A 343 26.90 -7.94 -2.31
C MET A 343 25.86 -8.29 -3.38
N ALA A 344 25.83 -7.57 -4.50
CA ALA A 344 24.93 -7.80 -5.61
C ALA A 344 25.07 -9.21 -6.19
N GLN A 345 26.28 -9.66 -6.43
CA GLN A 345 26.59 -11.02 -6.91
C GLN A 345 26.14 -12.09 -5.93
N ASN A 346 26.43 -11.91 -4.64
CA ASN A 346 26.06 -12.89 -3.60
C ASN A 346 24.54 -13.00 -3.39
N LEU A 347 23.83 -11.89 -3.55
CA LEU A 347 22.37 -11.81 -3.34
C LEU A 347 21.56 -12.11 -4.62
N GLY A 348 22.21 -12.18 -5.79
CA GLY A 348 21.53 -12.36 -7.07
C GLY A 348 20.66 -11.15 -7.48
N ILE A 349 20.99 -9.94 -7.00
CA ILE A 349 20.26 -8.70 -7.28
C ILE A 349 21.18 -7.68 -7.96
N ASN A 350 20.62 -6.65 -8.59
CA ASN A 350 21.43 -5.64 -9.24
C ASN A 350 22.12 -4.70 -8.23
N ARG A 351 23.26 -4.10 -8.64
CA ARG A 351 24.05 -3.20 -7.79
C ARG A 351 23.27 -1.97 -7.34
N SER A 352 22.35 -1.46 -8.16
CA SER A 352 21.51 -0.30 -7.81
C SER A 352 20.56 -0.63 -6.65
N ALA A 353 20.00 -1.84 -6.63
CA ALA A 353 19.17 -2.31 -5.50
C ALA A 353 19.99 -2.39 -4.20
N VAL A 354 21.20 -2.96 -4.26
CA VAL A 354 22.11 -2.98 -3.08
C VAL A 354 22.42 -1.57 -2.60
N SER A 355 22.69 -0.63 -3.51
CA SER A 355 22.97 0.77 -3.15
C SER A 355 21.79 1.44 -2.44
N LYS A 356 20.57 1.15 -2.87
CA LYS A 356 19.34 1.64 -2.17
C LYS A 356 19.22 1.06 -0.77
N HIS A 357 19.48 -0.24 -0.60
CA HIS A 357 19.46 -0.88 0.72
C HIS A 357 20.52 -0.29 1.66
N LEU A 358 21.75 -0.13 1.18
CA LEU A 358 22.84 0.48 1.95
C LEU A 358 22.50 1.91 2.37
N LYS A 359 21.97 2.72 1.44
CA LYS A 359 21.53 4.09 1.75
C LYS A 359 20.47 4.10 2.84
N LYS A 360 19.47 3.24 2.72
CA LYS A 360 18.40 3.14 3.71
C LYS A 360 18.89 2.65 5.07
N MET A 361 19.81 1.69 5.11
CA MET A 361 20.42 1.23 6.35
C MET A 361 21.29 2.31 7.02
N GLN A 362 21.90 3.22 6.24
CA GLN A 362 22.60 4.39 6.78
C GLN A 362 21.61 5.44 7.34
N GLU A 363 20.51 5.72 6.62
CA GLU A 363 19.44 6.61 7.10
C GLU A 363 18.78 6.08 8.37
N ASP A 364 18.61 4.75 8.49
CA ASP A 364 18.05 4.08 9.65
C ASP A 364 19.06 3.93 10.83
N GLY A 365 20.29 4.43 10.66
CA GLY A 365 21.32 4.39 11.71
C GLY A 365 21.86 2.99 12.03
N ILE A 366 21.75 2.03 11.10
CA ILE A 366 22.17 0.63 11.27
C ILE A 366 23.64 0.46 10.92
N ILE A 367 24.08 1.15 9.86
CA ILE A 367 25.46 1.11 9.38
C ILE A 367 25.94 2.52 9.06
N LYS A 368 27.23 2.73 9.11
CA LYS A 368 27.88 3.92 8.54
C LYS A 368 29.05 3.53 7.66
N ARG A 369 29.42 4.40 6.74
CA ARG A 369 30.64 4.25 5.95
C ARG A 369 31.74 5.14 6.51
N GLU A 370 32.91 4.56 6.74
CA GLU A 370 34.12 5.28 7.16
C GLU A 370 35.18 5.22 6.07
N GLY A 371 35.81 6.36 5.79
CA GLY A 371 36.84 6.52 4.76
C GLY A 371 36.32 6.85 3.36
N PRO A 372 37.19 6.94 2.35
CA PRO A 372 36.86 7.37 1.01
C PRO A 372 36.03 6.30 0.25
N ASP A 373 35.39 6.71 -0.86
CA ASP A 373 34.56 5.83 -1.69
C ASP A 373 35.31 4.61 -2.24
N LYS A 374 36.59 4.76 -2.52
CA LYS A 374 37.48 3.65 -2.84
C LYS A 374 38.36 3.34 -1.62
N GLY A 375 38.19 2.16 -1.03
CA GLY A 375 39.00 1.69 0.10
C GLY A 375 38.43 1.95 1.48
N GLY A 376 37.29 2.64 1.63
CA GLY A 376 36.58 2.78 2.90
C GLY A 376 35.93 1.49 3.38
N GLN A 377 35.52 1.49 4.64
CA GLN A 377 34.88 0.32 5.29
C GLN A 377 33.48 0.65 5.81
N TRP A 378 32.68 -0.39 5.96
CA TRP A 378 31.38 -0.32 6.61
C TRP A 378 31.52 -0.59 8.10
N VAL A 379 30.82 0.15 8.92
CA VAL A 379 30.75 -0.04 10.36
C VAL A 379 29.29 -0.25 10.74
N VAL A 380 29.00 -1.31 11.49
CA VAL A 380 27.69 -1.57 12.09
C VAL A 380 27.59 -0.72 13.36
N LEU A 381 26.49 0.00 13.54
CA LEU A 381 26.27 0.95 14.65
C LEU A 381 25.46 0.32 15.77
#